data_2fc551a1ec04eec3e87b34f569542d70
#
_entry.id   2fc551a1ec04eec3e87b34f569542d70
#
_cell.length_a   1.000
_cell.length_b   1.000
_cell.length_c   1.000
_cell.angle_alpha   90.00
_cell.angle_beta   90.00
_cell.angle_gamma   90.00
#
_symmetry.space_group_name_H-M   'P 1'
#
loop_
_entity.id
_entity.type
_entity.pdbx_description
1 polymer ?
#
loop_
_entity_poly.entity_id
_entity_poly.type
_entity_poly.pdbx_seq_one_letter_code
_entity_poly.pdbx_strand_id
1 'polypeptide(L)'
;MNLNEKNIFLFTLIFSLGLLNITTSYASSLPIYDETYNNNQGAIYANGTPIIVSEENGKTVVSWENGSQIVPNSVTIFGGGNGGNFASSSIAMNGGTVQNIVGGGIGFTEENSSFVSNTKIIINSGNITNAIVGGGYFYATVDTSNIEVNGGNIFSMQGGGIATGKISGKNYSVGTKDDAINSKCRVNTANTIVNDGTIKSLLYGGGQGYSYTGTVNLTINGGDMKNCYVTAGGSNGYTCNCNVKINGGSIYLYQSVNRGSLENVNVKFNSGSIDKFYIGGETEDSTVTGTINAVTTNLVGGNIGTLNAGTSNGSVISIDNNYYTVTSTDDVKIVNDTIDNSKIKINYDFEILDDNLKLFTNKSKKLDLIVKTIPENYENIFYDTISYSSQNTDVASVSNDGVITGMSKGNTVIEVKVGNKIKTINVEIKDSKLVIMAGIAMFIVFIAILFLVFGVYVPIW
;
A
#
# COMPACT_ATOMS: atom_id res chain seq x y z
N MET A 1 15.14 54.97 17.66
CA MET A 1 14.17 55.10 16.56
C MET A 1 13.72 53.71 16.18
N ASN A 2 12.48 53.42 16.54
CA ASN A 2 11.93 52.04 16.61
C ASN A 2 11.69 51.42 15.24
N LEU A 3 12.51 50.44 14.87
CA LEU A 3 12.36 49.60 13.67
C LEU A 3 11.55 48.32 13.93
N ASN A 4 10.99 48.15 15.15
CA ASN A 4 10.34 46.87 15.54
C ASN A 4 8.83 46.78 15.28
N GLU A 5 8.13 47.89 15.17
CA GLU A 5 6.65 47.79 15.03
C GLU A 5 6.16 47.54 13.60
N LYS A 6 6.88 48.05 12.59
CA LYS A 6 6.51 47.80 11.18
C LYS A 6 6.78 46.36 10.73
N ASN A 7 7.82 45.73 11.28
CA ASN A 7 8.16 44.34 10.93
C ASN A 7 7.22 43.32 11.60
N ILE A 8 6.74 43.66 12.81
CA ILE A 8 5.73 42.79 13.50
C ILE A 8 4.39 42.89 12.79
N PHE A 9 3.98 44.05 12.32
CA PHE A 9 2.73 44.21 11.57
C PHE A 9 2.77 43.53 10.19
N LEU A 10 3.93 43.57 9.51
CA LEU A 10 4.10 42.87 8.24
C LEU A 10 4.16 41.34 8.43
N PHE A 11 4.79 40.85 9.50
CA PHE A 11 4.83 39.42 9.81
C PHE A 11 3.46 38.89 10.25
N THR A 12 2.70 39.66 11.01
CA THR A 12 1.32 39.28 11.42
C THR A 12 0.36 39.33 10.22
N LEU A 13 0.56 40.24 9.28
CA LEU A 13 -0.26 40.32 8.06
C LEU A 13 0.08 39.18 7.07
N ILE A 14 1.34 38.78 6.98
CA ILE A 14 1.75 37.63 6.14
C ILE A 14 1.30 36.31 6.77
N PHE A 15 1.30 36.20 8.11
CA PHE A 15 0.80 35.00 8.80
C PHE A 15 -0.75 34.91 8.79
N SER A 16 -1.44 36.03 8.80
CA SER A 16 -2.90 36.07 8.68
C SER A 16 -3.40 35.86 7.23
N LEU A 17 -2.58 36.20 6.22
CA LEU A 17 -2.85 35.88 4.82
C LEU A 17 -2.42 34.45 4.43
N GLY A 18 -1.53 33.82 5.20
CA GLY A 18 -1.12 32.41 5.03
C GLY A 18 -2.09 31.41 5.65
N LEU A 19 -3.07 31.85 6.43
CA LEU A 19 -4.16 31.07 6.99
C LEU A 19 -5.51 31.41 6.31
N LEU A 20 -5.48 31.81 5.04
CA LEU A 20 -6.66 31.56 4.22
C LEU A 20 -6.77 30.04 4.10
N ASN A 21 -7.48 29.45 5.05
CA ASN A 21 -8.16 28.20 4.83
C ASN A 21 -8.93 28.39 3.52
N ILE A 22 -8.42 27.85 2.44
CA ILE A 22 -9.22 27.54 1.26
C ILE A 22 -10.17 26.47 1.79
N THR A 23 -11.24 26.89 2.45
CA THR A 23 -12.41 26.05 2.62
C THR A 23 -12.89 25.84 1.19
N THR A 24 -12.51 24.71 0.60
CA THR A 24 -13.19 24.22 -0.59
C THR A 24 -14.65 24.16 -0.21
N SER A 25 -15.46 25.10 -0.72
CA SER A 25 -16.90 25.06 -0.52
C SER A 25 -17.39 23.85 -1.29
N TYR A 26 -17.71 22.78 -0.57
CA TYR A 26 -18.35 21.61 -1.14
C TYR A 26 -19.80 21.99 -1.44
N ALA A 27 -20.17 21.93 -2.74
CA ALA A 27 -21.55 22.11 -3.14
C ALA A 27 -22.36 20.87 -2.69
N SER A 28 -23.36 21.07 -1.86
CA SER A 28 -24.42 20.08 -1.66
C SER A 28 -25.59 20.51 -2.56
N SER A 29 -25.72 19.90 -3.71
CA SER A 29 -26.85 20.07 -4.61
C SER A 29 -27.65 18.77 -4.65
N LEU A 30 -28.96 18.88 -4.85
CA LEU A 30 -29.83 17.70 -4.99
C LEU A 30 -29.35 16.79 -6.13
N PRO A 31 -29.60 15.48 -6.07
CA PRO A 31 -29.34 14.58 -7.17
C PRO A 31 -30.05 15.03 -8.46
N ILE A 32 -29.34 14.89 -9.58
CA ILE A 32 -29.84 15.26 -10.90
C ILE A 32 -29.98 13.98 -11.73
N TYR A 33 -31.16 13.77 -12.31
CA TYR A 33 -31.36 12.72 -13.30
C TYR A 33 -31.24 13.31 -14.71
N ASP A 34 -30.27 12.78 -15.48
CA ASP A 34 -30.04 13.10 -16.88
C ASP A 34 -30.45 11.89 -17.74
N GLU A 35 -31.65 11.95 -18.33
CA GLU A 35 -32.19 10.89 -19.17
C GLU A 35 -31.44 10.75 -20.53
N THR A 36 -30.74 11.80 -20.95
CA THR A 36 -30.06 11.84 -22.25
C THR A 36 -28.64 11.25 -22.20
N TYR A 37 -28.12 11.03 -21.00
CA TYR A 37 -26.74 10.51 -20.83
C TYR A 37 -26.51 9.24 -21.63
N ASN A 38 -25.38 9.19 -22.34
CA ASN A 38 -24.87 8.05 -23.10
C ASN A 38 -25.93 7.39 -23.99
N ASN A 39 -26.49 8.17 -24.93
CA ASN A 39 -27.53 7.73 -25.86
C ASN A 39 -28.81 7.21 -25.13
N ASN A 40 -29.31 7.98 -24.18
CA ASN A 40 -30.52 7.73 -23.42
C ASN A 40 -30.44 6.50 -22.49
N GLN A 41 -29.24 6.10 -22.07
CA GLN A 41 -29.06 5.11 -21.00
C GLN A 41 -29.45 5.67 -19.63
N GLY A 42 -29.35 6.99 -19.46
CA GLY A 42 -29.63 7.71 -18.23
C GLY A 42 -28.47 7.76 -17.24
N ALA A 43 -28.36 8.87 -16.51
CA ALA A 43 -27.46 9.01 -15.38
C ALA A 43 -28.12 9.68 -14.18
N ILE A 44 -27.74 9.28 -12.99
CA ILE A 44 -27.97 10.02 -11.73
C ILE A 44 -26.64 10.62 -11.30
N TYR A 45 -26.56 11.92 -11.14
CA TYR A 45 -25.47 12.63 -10.48
C TYR A 45 -25.91 12.95 -9.07
N ALA A 46 -25.43 12.20 -8.08
CA ALA A 46 -25.81 12.34 -6.68
C ALA A 46 -25.28 13.64 -6.05
N ASN A 47 -24.28 14.27 -6.64
CA ASN A 47 -23.68 15.52 -6.18
C ASN A 47 -23.27 15.49 -4.69
N GLY A 48 -22.74 14.35 -4.23
CA GLY A 48 -22.36 14.12 -2.84
C GLY A 48 -23.53 13.74 -1.92
N THR A 49 -24.78 13.77 -2.37
CA THR A 49 -25.94 13.32 -1.60
C THR A 49 -25.92 11.80 -1.46
N PRO A 50 -26.08 11.24 -0.24
CA PRO A 50 -26.22 9.81 -0.06
C PRO A 50 -27.46 9.26 -0.79
N ILE A 51 -27.27 8.16 -1.51
CA ILE A 51 -28.35 7.50 -2.26
C ILE A 51 -28.45 6.01 -1.96
N ILE A 52 -29.65 5.48 -2.11
CA ILE A 52 -29.99 4.06 -1.97
C ILE A 52 -30.61 3.59 -3.26
N VAL A 53 -30.10 2.47 -3.79
CA VAL A 53 -30.68 1.76 -4.93
C VAL A 53 -31.43 0.56 -4.40
N SER A 54 -32.69 0.42 -4.79
CA SER A 54 -33.58 -0.65 -4.38
C SER A 54 -34.43 -1.16 -5.55
N GLU A 55 -35.17 -2.20 -5.31
CA GLU A 55 -36.21 -2.69 -6.22
C GLU A 55 -37.59 -2.55 -5.60
N GLU A 56 -38.50 -1.90 -6.31
CA GLU A 56 -39.89 -1.76 -5.91
C GLU A 56 -40.81 -2.14 -7.07
N ASN A 57 -41.64 -3.13 -6.85
CA ASN A 57 -42.58 -3.64 -7.87
C ASN A 57 -41.88 -4.02 -9.19
N GLY A 58 -40.69 -4.66 -9.13
CA GLY A 58 -39.90 -5.07 -10.28
C GLY A 58 -39.21 -3.91 -11.04
N LYS A 59 -39.18 -2.72 -10.46
CA LYS A 59 -38.49 -1.55 -11.03
C LYS A 59 -37.36 -1.11 -10.14
N THR A 60 -36.28 -0.65 -10.73
CA THR A 60 -35.16 -0.06 -10.02
C THR A 60 -35.52 1.36 -9.58
N VAL A 61 -35.38 1.63 -8.28
CA VAL A 61 -35.62 2.92 -7.65
C VAL A 61 -34.33 3.42 -7.04
N VAL A 62 -33.97 4.65 -7.35
CA VAL A 62 -32.88 5.39 -6.70
C VAL A 62 -33.50 6.43 -5.79
N SER A 63 -33.24 6.35 -4.49
CA SER A 63 -33.80 7.22 -3.48
C SER A 63 -32.73 7.98 -2.69
N TRP A 64 -33.10 9.14 -2.18
CA TRP A 64 -32.32 10.00 -1.30
C TRP A 64 -33.25 10.65 -0.25
N GLU A 65 -32.72 11.37 0.72
CA GLU A 65 -33.44 11.86 1.88
C GLU A 65 -34.83 12.49 1.56
N ASN A 66 -34.91 13.29 0.49
CA ASN A 66 -36.13 14.03 0.14
C ASN A 66 -36.69 13.73 -1.25
N GLY A 67 -36.38 12.54 -1.80
CA GLY A 67 -36.90 12.20 -3.11
C GLY A 67 -36.50 10.81 -3.60
N SER A 68 -37.07 10.42 -4.71
CA SER A 68 -36.71 9.20 -5.41
C SER A 68 -36.97 9.31 -6.91
N GLN A 69 -36.32 8.45 -7.68
CA GLN A 69 -36.45 8.35 -9.12
C GLN A 69 -36.52 6.88 -9.53
N ILE A 70 -37.54 6.51 -10.29
CA ILE A 70 -37.57 5.23 -11.01
C ILE A 70 -36.65 5.37 -12.21
N VAL A 71 -35.71 4.44 -12.37
CA VAL A 71 -34.68 4.51 -13.41
C VAL A 71 -34.69 3.26 -14.29
N PRO A 72 -34.21 3.37 -15.54
CA PRO A 72 -34.00 2.20 -16.39
C PRO A 72 -32.82 1.36 -15.88
N ASN A 73 -32.82 0.07 -16.21
CA ASN A 73 -31.72 -0.85 -15.87
C ASN A 73 -30.37 -0.49 -16.52
N SER A 74 -30.39 0.42 -17.50
CA SER A 74 -29.19 0.96 -18.17
C SER A 74 -28.58 2.18 -17.47
N VAL A 75 -29.15 2.64 -16.35
CA VAL A 75 -28.69 3.84 -15.66
C VAL A 75 -27.27 3.71 -15.12
N THR A 76 -26.52 4.80 -15.21
CA THR A 76 -25.24 4.99 -14.51
C THR A 76 -25.45 5.89 -13.32
N ILE A 77 -24.97 5.53 -12.14
CA ILE A 77 -25.09 6.30 -10.92
C ILE A 77 -23.71 6.83 -10.53
N PHE A 78 -23.56 8.15 -10.51
CA PHE A 78 -22.37 8.86 -10.04
C PHE A 78 -22.61 9.40 -8.64
N GLY A 79 -21.72 9.07 -7.68
CA GLY A 79 -21.75 9.61 -6.34
C GLY A 79 -21.38 11.11 -6.29
N GLY A 80 -20.44 11.52 -7.16
CA GLY A 80 -20.15 12.93 -7.45
C GLY A 80 -21.07 13.51 -8.50
N GLY A 81 -20.60 14.56 -9.18
CA GLY A 81 -21.34 15.29 -10.20
C GLY A 81 -20.68 15.21 -11.59
N ASN A 82 -21.31 15.88 -12.54
CA ASN A 82 -20.69 16.25 -13.81
C ASN A 82 -19.88 17.53 -13.58
N GLY A 83 -18.62 17.36 -13.19
CA GLY A 83 -17.78 18.41 -12.60
C GLY A 83 -18.12 18.68 -11.12
N GLY A 84 -17.37 19.61 -10.52
CA GLY A 84 -17.58 20.09 -9.15
C GLY A 84 -16.84 19.31 -8.06
N ASN A 85 -16.86 19.88 -6.85
CA ASN A 85 -16.11 19.39 -5.69
C ASN A 85 -17.06 18.95 -4.58
N PHE A 86 -16.86 17.74 -4.06
CA PHE A 86 -17.71 17.12 -3.05
C PHE A 86 -16.86 16.54 -1.92
N ALA A 87 -17.28 16.75 -0.66
CA ALA A 87 -16.60 16.20 0.51
C ALA A 87 -16.70 14.68 0.56
N SER A 88 -17.86 14.15 0.18
CA SER A 88 -18.10 12.70 0.18
C SER A 88 -19.19 12.32 -0.80
N SER A 89 -19.24 11.04 -1.12
CA SER A 89 -20.35 10.38 -1.78
C SER A 89 -20.65 9.05 -1.09
N SER A 90 -21.92 8.64 -1.08
CA SER A 90 -22.33 7.37 -0.52
C SER A 90 -23.44 6.74 -1.38
N ILE A 91 -23.20 5.52 -1.84
CA ILE A 91 -24.16 4.74 -2.64
C ILE A 91 -24.32 3.38 -1.99
N ALA A 92 -25.54 3.05 -1.58
CA ALA A 92 -25.89 1.73 -1.08
C ALA A 92 -26.86 1.04 -2.06
N MET A 93 -26.55 -0.17 -2.51
CA MET A 93 -27.41 -0.97 -3.38
C MET A 93 -27.96 -2.18 -2.61
N ASN A 94 -29.28 -2.20 -2.44
CA ASN A 94 -30.01 -3.22 -1.72
C ASN A 94 -30.91 -4.07 -2.65
N GLY A 95 -30.89 -3.80 -3.96
CA GLY A 95 -31.67 -4.51 -4.96
C GLY A 95 -31.74 -3.74 -6.28
N GLY A 96 -32.48 -4.28 -7.25
CA GLY A 96 -32.65 -3.68 -8.57
C GLY A 96 -31.51 -3.99 -9.53
N THR A 97 -31.54 -3.34 -10.69
CA THR A 97 -30.56 -3.51 -11.75
C THR A 97 -30.09 -2.15 -12.27
N VAL A 98 -28.77 -1.97 -12.33
CA VAL A 98 -28.15 -0.77 -12.89
C VAL A 98 -27.02 -1.15 -13.84
N GLN A 99 -26.64 -0.25 -14.73
CA GLN A 99 -25.50 -0.49 -15.60
C GLN A 99 -24.18 -0.24 -14.86
N ASN A 100 -24.00 0.94 -14.27
CA ASN A 100 -22.78 1.28 -13.56
C ASN A 100 -23.08 1.96 -12.22
N ILE A 101 -22.17 1.75 -11.25
CA ILE A 101 -22.07 2.54 -10.02
C ILE A 101 -20.66 3.13 -9.97
N VAL A 102 -20.58 4.46 -9.88
CA VAL A 102 -19.33 5.23 -9.89
C VAL A 102 -19.28 6.04 -8.59
N GLY A 103 -18.29 5.81 -7.76
CA GLY A 103 -18.14 6.50 -6.47
C GLY A 103 -17.86 7.99 -6.64
N GLY A 104 -16.93 8.32 -7.54
CA GLY A 104 -16.65 9.71 -7.92
C GLY A 104 -17.66 10.29 -8.89
N GLY A 105 -17.24 11.34 -9.57
CA GLY A 105 -18.04 11.97 -10.63
C GLY A 105 -17.46 11.71 -12.02
N ILE A 106 -17.84 12.55 -12.94
CA ILE A 106 -17.32 12.59 -14.32
C ILE A 106 -16.83 14.00 -14.63
N GLY A 107 -15.70 14.11 -15.29
CA GLY A 107 -15.19 15.36 -15.85
C GLY A 107 -14.80 15.16 -17.29
N PHE A 108 -15.29 15.99 -18.20
CA PHE A 108 -14.99 15.86 -19.62
C PHE A 108 -13.82 16.72 -20.08
N THR A 109 -13.46 17.73 -19.31
CA THR A 109 -12.29 18.60 -19.52
C THR A 109 -11.63 18.91 -18.18
N GLU A 110 -10.45 19.54 -18.20
CA GLU A 110 -9.76 19.93 -16.98
C GLU A 110 -10.52 21.05 -16.23
N GLU A 111 -11.16 21.97 -16.94
CA GLU A 111 -11.96 23.05 -16.38
C GLU A 111 -13.26 22.54 -15.75
N ASN A 112 -13.83 21.46 -16.30
CA ASN A 112 -15.01 20.78 -15.74
C ASN A 112 -14.60 19.46 -15.10
N SER A 113 -13.58 19.50 -14.24
CA SER A 113 -13.13 18.34 -13.49
C SER A 113 -14.05 18.05 -12.29
N SER A 114 -14.13 16.79 -11.89
CA SER A 114 -14.84 16.36 -10.69
C SER A 114 -13.86 15.97 -9.60
N PHE A 115 -14.14 16.39 -8.37
CA PHE A 115 -13.39 15.98 -7.19
C PHE A 115 -14.33 15.45 -6.11
N VAL A 116 -13.99 14.29 -5.53
CA VAL A 116 -14.68 13.74 -4.35
C VAL A 116 -13.63 13.29 -3.34
N SER A 117 -13.64 13.85 -2.12
CA SER A 117 -12.62 13.48 -1.15
C SER A 117 -12.80 12.02 -0.67
N ASN A 118 -14.03 11.60 -0.38
CA ASN A 118 -14.27 10.25 0.13
C ASN A 118 -15.50 9.62 -0.55
N THR A 119 -15.31 8.50 -1.24
CA THR A 119 -16.41 7.74 -1.82
C THR A 119 -16.67 6.46 -1.04
N LYS A 120 -17.94 6.10 -0.91
CA LYS A 120 -18.38 4.86 -0.28
C LYS A 120 -19.45 4.18 -1.14
N ILE A 121 -19.17 2.96 -1.57
CA ILE A 121 -20.10 2.10 -2.31
C ILE A 121 -20.31 0.83 -1.50
N ILE A 122 -21.55 0.50 -1.17
CA ILE A 122 -21.92 -0.74 -0.50
C ILE A 122 -22.91 -1.49 -1.39
N ILE A 123 -22.58 -2.72 -1.76
CA ILE A 123 -23.46 -3.61 -2.53
C ILE A 123 -23.89 -4.75 -1.62
N ASN A 124 -25.15 -4.73 -1.21
CA ASN A 124 -25.75 -5.80 -0.42
C ASN A 124 -26.45 -6.84 -1.30
N SER A 125 -27.07 -6.39 -2.40
CA SER A 125 -27.74 -7.26 -3.38
C SER A 125 -28.02 -6.48 -4.67
N GLY A 126 -28.56 -7.18 -5.70
CA GLY A 126 -28.93 -6.57 -6.97
C GLY A 126 -27.98 -6.95 -8.11
N ASN A 127 -28.17 -6.33 -9.28
CA ASN A 127 -27.42 -6.63 -10.48
C ASN A 127 -26.73 -5.39 -11.04
N ILE A 128 -25.42 -5.46 -11.26
CA ILE A 128 -24.63 -4.44 -11.93
C ILE A 128 -24.16 -5.04 -13.25
N THR A 129 -24.74 -4.55 -14.36
CA THR A 129 -24.60 -5.20 -15.67
C THR A 129 -23.33 -4.82 -16.41
N ASN A 130 -22.60 -3.77 -15.97
CA ASN A 130 -21.30 -3.40 -16.55
C ASN A 130 -20.25 -3.21 -15.46
N ALA A 131 -20.23 -2.10 -14.67
CA ALA A 131 -19.11 -1.89 -13.75
C ALA A 131 -19.45 -1.17 -12.45
N ILE A 132 -18.71 -1.52 -11.38
CA ILE A 132 -18.47 -0.67 -10.23
C ILE A 132 -17.13 0.03 -10.43
N VAL A 133 -17.09 1.35 -10.18
CA VAL A 133 -15.89 2.17 -10.29
C VAL A 133 -15.75 2.99 -9.00
N GLY A 134 -14.74 2.72 -8.20
CA GLY A 134 -14.51 3.42 -6.94
C GLY A 134 -14.13 4.88 -7.12
N GLY A 135 -13.29 5.15 -8.13
CA GLY A 135 -12.95 6.50 -8.58
C GLY A 135 -14.04 7.12 -9.44
N GLY A 136 -13.63 7.93 -10.39
CA GLY A 136 -14.53 8.59 -11.34
C GLY A 136 -14.10 8.38 -12.79
N TYR A 137 -14.76 9.10 -13.70
CA TYR A 137 -14.51 9.01 -15.12
C TYR A 137 -13.74 10.24 -15.63
N PHE A 138 -12.69 9.98 -16.42
CA PHE A 138 -11.87 10.96 -17.12
C PHE A 138 -11.20 11.99 -16.18
N TYR A 139 -11.54 13.27 -16.25
CA TYR A 139 -10.99 14.32 -15.37
C TYR A 139 -11.65 14.27 -13.98
N ALA A 140 -11.54 13.13 -13.30
CA ALA A 140 -12.11 12.93 -11.98
C ALA A 140 -11.05 12.45 -10.99
N THR A 141 -10.95 13.14 -9.87
CA THR A 141 -10.05 12.79 -8.76
C THR A 141 -10.86 12.36 -7.55
N VAL A 142 -10.40 11.29 -6.90
CA VAL A 142 -10.93 10.80 -5.63
C VAL A 142 -9.76 10.62 -4.67
N ASP A 143 -9.83 11.16 -3.46
CA ASP A 143 -8.77 10.93 -2.49
C ASP A 143 -8.86 9.51 -1.92
N THR A 144 -10.05 9.12 -1.41
CA THR A 144 -10.25 7.78 -0.87
C THR A 144 -11.51 7.14 -1.46
N SER A 145 -11.32 6.03 -2.14
CA SER A 145 -12.39 5.18 -2.64
C SER A 145 -12.59 3.99 -1.72
N ASN A 146 -13.83 3.72 -1.31
CA ASN A 146 -14.20 2.58 -0.48
C ASN A 146 -15.33 1.80 -1.16
N ILE A 147 -15.07 0.55 -1.49
CA ILE A 147 -16.06 -0.39 -2.05
C ILE A 147 -16.19 -1.57 -1.11
N GLU A 148 -17.41 -1.92 -0.75
CA GLU A 148 -17.76 -3.09 0.03
C GLU A 148 -18.85 -3.89 -0.70
N VAL A 149 -18.56 -5.15 -1.01
CA VAL A 149 -19.50 -6.07 -1.68
C VAL A 149 -19.85 -7.17 -0.68
N ASN A 150 -21.12 -7.18 -0.28
CA ASN A 150 -21.70 -8.16 0.65
C ASN A 150 -22.59 -9.20 -0.09
N GLY A 151 -22.84 -8.97 -1.39
CA GLY A 151 -23.68 -9.85 -2.23
C GLY A 151 -23.91 -9.24 -3.60
N GLY A 152 -24.88 -9.81 -4.32
CA GLY A 152 -25.28 -9.37 -5.66
C GLY A 152 -24.49 -9.98 -6.81
N ASN A 153 -24.89 -9.59 -8.04
CA ASN A 153 -24.26 -10.04 -9.29
C ASN A 153 -23.61 -8.85 -9.98
N ILE A 154 -22.30 -8.87 -10.10
CA ILE A 154 -21.50 -7.79 -10.63
C ILE A 154 -20.76 -8.29 -11.87
N PHE A 155 -20.87 -7.59 -12.99
CA PHE A 155 -20.14 -7.98 -14.18
C PHE A 155 -18.65 -7.68 -14.04
N SER A 156 -18.30 -6.43 -13.69
CA SER A 156 -16.89 -6.04 -13.41
C SER A 156 -16.80 -5.00 -12.32
N MET A 157 -15.61 -4.84 -11.72
CA MET A 157 -15.36 -3.78 -10.74
C MET A 157 -13.92 -3.33 -10.71
N GLN A 158 -13.70 -2.08 -10.27
CA GLN A 158 -12.38 -1.52 -10.07
C GLN A 158 -12.37 -0.48 -8.95
N GLY A 159 -11.28 -0.49 -8.16
CA GLY A 159 -11.08 0.46 -7.06
C GLY A 159 -10.69 1.85 -7.52
N GLY A 160 -9.93 1.94 -8.62
CA GLY A 160 -9.50 3.20 -9.23
C GLY A 160 -10.53 3.83 -10.17
N GLY A 161 -10.08 4.78 -10.98
CA GLY A 161 -10.90 5.49 -11.97
C GLY A 161 -10.77 4.94 -13.39
N ILE A 162 -11.54 5.49 -14.32
CA ILE A 162 -11.48 5.20 -15.76
C ILE A 162 -11.03 6.45 -16.52
N ALA A 163 -9.82 6.44 -17.06
CA ALA A 163 -9.26 7.57 -17.78
C ALA A 163 -9.57 7.57 -19.28
N THR A 164 -9.98 6.43 -19.84
CA THR A 164 -10.32 6.31 -21.27
C THR A 164 -11.66 5.62 -21.43
N GLY A 165 -12.46 6.08 -22.36
CA GLY A 165 -13.75 5.46 -22.60
C GLY A 165 -14.55 6.17 -23.72
N LYS A 166 -15.76 5.68 -23.94
CA LYS A 166 -16.66 6.20 -24.97
C LYS A 166 -18.03 6.53 -24.35
N ILE A 167 -18.44 7.78 -24.50
CA ILE A 167 -19.77 8.25 -24.07
C ILE A 167 -20.49 8.84 -25.27
N SER A 168 -21.72 8.40 -25.52
CA SER A 168 -22.56 8.87 -26.67
C SER A 168 -21.81 8.86 -28.00
N GLY A 169 -20.99 7.82 -28.21
CA GLY A 169 -20.20 7.66 -29.43
C GLY A 169 -18.90 8.47 -29.51
N LYS A 170 -18.66 9.42 -28.61
CA LYS A 170 -17.43 10.23 -28.55
C LYS A 170 -16.39 9.56 -27.65
N ASN A 171 -15.14 9.47 -28.14
CA ASN A 171 -14.02 8.94 -27.36
C ASN A 171 -13.46 10.04 -26.44
N TYR A 172 -13.15 9.64 -25.21
CA TYR A 172 -12.48 10.45 -24.20
C TYR A 172 -11.22 9.72 -23.74
N SER A 173 -10.12 10.48 -23.57
CA SER A 173 -8.85 9.97 -23.03
C SER A 173 -8.19 11.06 -22.22
N VAL A 174 -7.67 10.70 -21.03
CA VAL A 174 -6.95 11.60 -20.15
C VAL A 174 -5.53 11.07 -19.98
N GLY A 175 -4.56 11.81 -20.56
CA GLY A 175 -3.16 11.40 -20.56
C GLY A 175 -2.83 10.32 -21.56
N THR A 176 -1.61 9.84 -21.50
CA THR A 176 -1.05 8.75 -22.30
C THR A 176 -0.53 7.64 -21.39
N LYS A 177 -0.11 6.51 -21.96
CA LYS A 177 0.50 5.42 -21.21
C LYS A 177 1.72 5.89 -20.40
N ASP A 178 2.54 6.73 -21.01
CA ASP A 178 3.80 7.20 -20.42
C ASP A 178 3.58 8.26 -19.33
N ASP A 179 2.42 8.94 -19.34
CA ASP A 179 2.04 9.97 -18.38
C ASP A 179 1.02 9.50 -17.33
N ALA A 180 0.74 8.20 -17.24
CA ALA A 180 -0.28 7.68 -16.32
C ALA A 180 0.00 8.06 -14.86
N ILE A 181 1.26 8.21 -14.46
CA ILE A 181 1.66 8.70 -13.13
C ILE A 181 1.14 10.13 -12.84
N ASN A 182 1.01 10.97 -13.86
CA ASN A 182 0.53 12.34 -13.78
C ASN A 182 -0.94 12.48 -14.20
N SER A 183 -1.64 11.36 -14.35
CA SER A 183 -3.02 11.34 -14.82
C SER A 183 -3.93 12.20 -13.95
N LYS A 184 -4.83 12.94 -14.59
CA LYS A 184 -5.91 13.69 -13.93
C LYS A 184 -7.09 12.79 -13.54
N CYS A 185 -7.15 11.56 -14.05
CA CYS A 185 -8.04 10.52 -13.56
C CYS A 185 -7.34 9.77 -12.42
N ARG A 186 -7.67 10.14 -11.18
CA ARG A 186 -6.81 9.81 -10.05
C ARG A 186 -7.58 9.29 -8.85
N VAL A 187 -7.05 8.26 -8.20
CA VAL A 187 -7.47 7.80 -6.89
C VAL A 187 -6.23 7.68 -6.00
N ASN A 188 -6.18 8.38 -4.87
CA ASN A 188 -5.01 8.32 -4.01
C ASN A 188 -5.00 7.03 -3.18
N THR A 189 -6.17 6.60 -2.65
CA THR A 189 -6.31 5.32 -1.94
C THR A 189 -7.58 4.61 -2.39
N ALA A 190 -7.45 3.38 -2.86
CA ALA A 190 -8.55 2.51 -3.25
C ALA A 190 -8.66 1.34 -2.27
N ASN A 191 -9.73 1.32 -1.47
CA ASN A 191 -10.05 0.26 -0.54
C ASN A 191 -11.21 -0.56 -1.12
N THR A 192 -11.00 -1.85 -1.35
CA THR A 192 -12.01 -2.76 -1.89
C THR A 192 -12.11 -4.00 -1.01
N ILE A 193 -13.31 -4.31 -0.55
CA ILE A 193 -13.61 -5.49 0.25
C ILE A 193 -14.72 -6.27 -0.46
N VAL A 194 -14.45 -7.54 -0.75
CA VAL A 194 -15.44 -8.50 -1.26
C VAL A 194 -15.70 -9.53 -0.17
N ASN A 195 -16.86 -9.46 0.46
CA ASN A 195 -17.27 -10.40 1.50
C ASN A 195 -18.01 -11.59 0.89
N ASP A 196 -18.88 -11.33 -0.12
CA ASP A 196 -19.65 -12.33 -0.83
C ASP A 196 -20.15 -11.78 -2.18
N GLY A 197 -20.94 -12.53 -2.93
CA GLY A 197 -21.50 -12.17 -4.22
C GLY A 197 -20.78 -12.83 -5.39
N THR A 198 -21.25 -12.52 -6.60
CA THR A 198 -20.68 -13.03 -7.85
C THR A 198 -20.06 -11.90 -8.65
N ILE A 199 -18.77 -12.02 -8.99
CA ILE A 199 -18.08 -11.12 -9.91
C ILE A 199 -17.70 -11.91 -11.16
N LYS A 200 -18.26 -11.51 -12.32
CA LYS A 200 -18.29 -12.39 -13.51
C LYS A 200 -17.09 -12.26 -14.43
N SER A 201 -16.44 -11.10 -14.50
CA SER A 201 -15.46 -10.85 -15.56
C SER A 201 -14.15 -10.31 -15.02
N LEU A 202 -14.14 -9.11 -14.42
CA LEU A 202 -12.93 -8.40 -14.04
C LEU A 202 -13.07 -7.80 -12.65
N LEU A 203 -12.00 -7.92 -11.84
CA LEU A 203 -11.80 -7.17 -10.61
C LEU A 203 -10.41 -6.54 -10.65
N TYR A 204 -10.34 -5.22 -10.77
CA TYR A 204 -9.10 -4.46 -10.68
C TYR A 204 -9.01 -3.74 -9.33
N GLY A 205 -7.91 -3.90 -8.61
CA GLY A 205 -7.64 -3.07 -7.43
C GLY A 205 -7.42 -1.61 -7.81
N GLY A 206 -6.65 -1.35 -8.86
CA GLY A 206 -6.43 -0.03 -9.45
C GLY A 206 -7.49 0.37 -10.47
N GLY A 207 -7.13 1.28 -11.38
CA GLY A 207 -8.03 1.82 -12.38
C GLY A 207 -7.72 1.38 -13.81
N GLN A 208 -8.40 1.97 -14.78
CA GLN A 208 -8.28 1.63 -16.20
C GLN A 208 -7.84 2.83 -17.06
N GLY A 209 -7.17 2.52 -18.18
CA GLY A 209 -6.96 3.45 -19.29
C GLY A 209 -6.14 4.67 -18.92
N TYR A 210 -4.90 4.51 -18.50
CA TYR A 210 -3.97 5.59 -18.12
C TYR A 210 -4.36 6.35 -16.84
N SER A 211 -5.19 5.77 -15.99
CA SER A 211 -5.51 6.33 -14.69
C SER A 211 -4.36 6.12 -13.69
N TYR A 212 -4.33 6.95 -12.64
CA TYR A 212 -3.42 6.80 -11.51
C TYR A 212 -4.14 6.23 -10.30
N THR A 213 -3.51 5.28 -9.61
CA THR A 213 -3.93 4.82 -8.29
C THR A 213 -2.72 4.78 -7.35
N GLY A 214 -2.76 5.51 -6.24
CA GLY A 214 -1.65 5.56 -5.29
C GLY A 214 -1.52 4.27 -4.50
N THR A 215 -2.47 3.98 -3.64
CA THR A 215 -2.49 2.76 -2.84
C THR A 215 -3.76 1.96 -3.09
N VAL A 216 -3.61 0.68 -3.34
CA VAL A 216 -4.69 -0.30 -3.40
C VAL A 216 -4.65 -1.17 -2.15
N ASN A 217 -5.79 -1.29 -1.47
CA ASN A 217 -6.03 -2.27 -0.42
C ASN A 217 -7.20 -3.15 -0.85
N LEU A 218 -6.90 -4.33 -1.39
CA LEU A 218 -7.89 -5.30 -1.86
C LEU A 218 -7.99 -6.44 -0.87
N THR A 219 -9.18 -6.65 -0.31
CA THR A 219 -9.48 -7.79 0.57
C THR A 219 -10.60 -8.62 -0.01
N ILE A 220 -10.37 -9.91 -0.20
CA ILE A 220 -11.36 -10.88 -0.67
C ILE A 220 -11.58 -11.87 0.47
N ASN A 221 -12.75 -11.81 1.09
CA ASN A 221 -13.15 -12.69 2.18
C ASN A 221 -13.97 -13.89 1.68
N GLY A 222 -14.63 -13.75 0.50
CA GLY A 222 -15.51 -14.76 -0.07
C GLY A 222 -15.94 -14.40 -1.48
N GLY A 223 -17.02 -15.03 -1.94
CA GLY A 223 -17.65 -14.77 -3.22
C GLY A 223 -17.25 -15.75 -4.34
N ASP A 224 -18.07 -15.76 -5.40
CA ASP A 224 -17.86 -16.58 -6.62
C ASP A 224 -17.27 -15.72 -7.74
N MET A 225 -16.00 -15.98 -8.01
CA MET A 225 -15.18 -15.34 -9.04
C MET A 225 -14.55 -16.37 -9.97
N LYS A 226 -15.22 -17.54 -10.16
CA LYS A 226 -14.71 -18.66 -10.99
C LYS A 226 -14.52 -18.32 -12.47
N ASN A 227 -15.05 -17.21 -12.95
CA ASN A 227 -14.86 -16.71 -14.30
C ASN A 227 -14.21 -15.30 -14.29
N CYS A 228 -13.68 -14.87 -13.16
CA CYS A 228 -13.18 -13.52 -12.95
C CYS A 228 -11.65 -13.48 -12.97
N TYR A 229 -11.11 -12.48 -13.66
CA TYR A 229 -9.72 -12.10 -13.61
C TYR A 229 -9.55 -11.06 -12.48
N VAL A 230 -8.88 -11.44 -11.42
CA VAL A 230 -8.55 -10.57 -10.30
C VAL A 230 -7.14 -10.01 -10.51
N THR A 231 -7.02 -8.71 -10.59
CA THR A 231 -5.74 -8.01 -10.80
C THR A 231 -5.48 -7.05 -9.66
N ALA A 232 -4.33 -7.14 -9.02
CA ALA A 232 -3.96 -6.25 -7.91
C ALA A 232 -3.90 -4.79 -8.35
N GLY A 233 -3.21 -4.49 -9.44
CA GLY A 233 -3.17 -3.16 -10.06
C GLY A 233 -4.38 -2.88 -10.96
N GLY A 234 -4.15 -2.07 -11.97
CA GLY A 234 -5.15 -1.71 -12.96
C GLY A 234 -4.85 -2.27 -14.36
N SER A 235 -5.65 -1.84 -15.34
CA SER A 235 -5.41 -2.12 -16.75
C SER A 235 -4.99 -0.85 -17.49
N ASN A 236 -3.78 -0.86 -18.09
CA ASN A 236 -3.16 0.31 -18.75
C ASN A 236 -3.01 1.56 -17.86
N GLY A 237 -3.07 1.40 -16.54
CA GLY A 237 -2.92 2.46 -15.56
C GLY A 237 -1.57 2.39 -14.83
N TYR A 238 -1.35 3.34 -13.94
CA TYR A 238 -0.22 3.37 -13.02
C TYR A 238 -0.71 3.15 -11.60
N THR A 239 -0.08 2.22 -10.88
CA THR A 239 -0.40 1.93 -9.48
C THR A 239 0.90 1.89 -8.67
N CYS A 240 0.97 2.63 -7.54
CA CYS A 240 2.19 2.64 -6.75
C CYS A 240 2.27 1.40 -5.84
N ASN A 241 1.28 1.20 -4.99
CA ASN A 241 1.33 0.13 -3.99
C ASN A 241 0.03 -0.68 -3.99
N CYS A 242 0.17 -2.00 -3.96
CA CYS A 242 -0.96 -2.92 -3.80
C CYS A 242 -0.76 -3.81 -2.59
N ASN A 243 -1.74 -3.81 -1.69
CA ASN A 243 -1.87 -4.74 -0.59
C ASN A 243 -3.07 -5.63 -0.87
N VAL A 244 -2.84 -6.89 -1.20
CA VAL A 244 -3.89 -7.86 -1.54
C VAL A 244 -3.96 -8.91 -0.45
N LYS A 245 -5.15 -9.13 0.09
CA LYS A 245 -5.42 -10.15 1.08
C LYS A 245 -6.59 -11.01 0.61
N ILE A 246 -6.33 -12.30 0.41
CA ILE A 246 -7.33 -13.28 -0.01
C ILE A 246 -7.54 -14.25 1.16
N ASN A 247 -8.71 -14.16 1.79
CA ASN A 247 -9.12 -14.96 2.95
C ASN A 247 -10.12 -16.05 2.58
N GLY A 248 -10.61 -16.08 1.32
CA GLY A 248 -11.63 -17.03 0.89
C GLY A 248 -12.06 -16.77 -0.56
N GLY A 249 -13.16 -17.41 -0.97
CA GLY A 249 -13.73 -17.30 -2.29
C GLY A 249 -13.12 -18.27 -3.31
N SER A 250 -13.69 -18.23 -4.52
CA SER A 250 -13.26 -19.04 -5.66
C SER A 250 -12.90 -18.13 -6.82
N ILE A 251 -11.64 -18.09 -7.21
CA ILE A 251 -11.08 -17.16 -8.21
C ILE A 251 -10.58 -17.98 -9.40
N TYR A 252 -10.94 -17.57 -10.63
CA TYR A 252 -10.40 -18.17 -11.82
C TYR A 252 -8.94 -17.84 -12.01
N LEU A 253 -8.61 -16.54 -12.06
CA LEU A 253 -7.25 -16.10 -12.26
C LEU A 253 -6.93 -14.91 -11.34
N TYR A 254 -5.86 -15.03 -10.58
CA TYR A 254 -5.22 -13.91 -9.90
C TYR A 254 -3.94 -13.53 -10.64
N GLN A 255 -3.73 -12.20 -10.79
CA GLN A 255 -2.49 -11.65 -11.32
C GLN A 255 -2.18 -10.30 -10.65
N SER A 256 -0.89 -9.92 -10.58
CA SER A 256 -0.53 -8.64 -9.97
C SER A 256 -0.78 -7.46 -10.91
N VAL A 257 -0.52 -7.62 -12.20
CA VAL A 257 -0.70 -6.55 -13.19
C VAL A 257 -1.32 -7.07 -14.49
N ASN A 258 -2.10 -6.20 -15.16
CA ASN A 258 -2.60 -6.41 -16.50
C ASN A 258 -2.36 -5.14 -17.33
N ARG A 259 -1.38 -5.15 -18.24
CA ARG A 259 -1.07 -4.08 -19.20
C ARG A 259 -0.74 -2.70 -18.60
N GLY A 260 -0.48 -2.60 -17.29
CA GLY A 260 -0.18 -1.35 -16.60
C GLY A 260 1.22 -1.33 -15.98
N SER A 261 1.49 -0.27 -15.23
CA SER A 261 2.70 -0.15 -14.41
C SER A 261 2.35 -0.24 -12.93
N LEU A 262 3.12 -1.03 -12.19
CA LEU A 262 2.91 -1.31 -10.79
C LEU A 262 4.25 -1.30 -10.06
N GLU A 263 4.38 -0.50 -8.99
CA GLU A 263 5.64 -0.43 -8.27
C GLU A 263 5.79 -1.59 -7.29
N ASN A 264 4.89 -1.70 -6.32
CA ASN A 264 5.01 -2.69 -5.26
C ASN A 264 3.71 -3.46 -5.07
N VAL A 265 3.82 -4.77 -4.91
CA VAL A 265 2.69 -5.66 -4.60
C VAL A 265 3.02 -6.54 -3.41
N ASN A 266 2.15 -6.53 -2.42
CA ASN A 266 2.15 -7.47 -1.32
C ASN A 266 0.88 -8.32 -1.39
N VAL A 267 1.03 -9.61 -1.58
CA VAL A 267 -0.08 -10.56 -1.63
C VAL A 267 -0.01 -11.51 -0.46
N LYS A 268 -1.13 -11.67 0.23
CA LYS A 268 -1.31 -12.70 1.25
C LYS A 268 -2.52 -13.56 0.90
N PHE A 269 -2.28 -14.83 0.57
CA PHE A 269 -3.30 -15.85 0.33
C PHE A 269 -3.45 -16.73 1.57
N ASN A 270 -4.53 -16.52 2.32
CA ASN A 270 -4.77 -17.23 3.58
C ASN A 270 -5.65 -18.46 3.39
N SER A 271 -6.62 -18.42 2.46
CA SER A 271 -7.53 -19.53 2.16
C SER A 271 -8.35 -19.26 0.92
N GLY A 272 -9.15 -20.24 0.47
CA GLY A 272 -9.97 -20.19 -0.73
C GLY A 272 -9.41 -21.07 -1.85
N SER A 273 -9.85 -20.83 -3.08
CA SER A 273 -9.34 -21.52 -4.26
C SER A 273 -9.04 -20.56 -5.40
N ILE A 274 -7.89 -20.75 -6.04
CA ILE A 274 -7.46 -19.99 -7.22
C ILE A 274 -7.01 -20.97 -8.28
N ASP A 275 -7.66 -20.98 -9.46
CA ASP A 275 -7.30 -21.91 -10.51
C ASP A 275 -5.94 -21.58 -11.11
N LYS A 276 -5.69 -20.30 -11.37
CA LYS A 276 -4.42 -19.78 -11.91
C LYS A 276 -3.91 -18.62 -11.07
N PHE A 277 -2.77 -18.79 -10.45
CA PHE A 277 -2.10 -17.75 -9.68
C PHE A 277 -0.82 -17.31 -10.41
N TYR A 278 -0.86 -16.11 -10.99
CA TYR A 278 0.31 -15.49 -11.62
C TYR A 278 0.88 -14.40 -10.72
N ILE A 279 2.10 -14.57 -10.29
CA ILE A 279 2.78 -13.60 -9.39
C ILE A 279 2.94 -12.26 -10.10
N GLY A 280 3.39 -12.27 -11.35
CA GLY A 280 3.46 -11.10 -12.21
C GLY A 280 2.10 -10.82 -12.86
N GLY A 281 1.93 -11.26 -14.08
CA GLY A 281 0.67 -11.15 -14.79
C GLY A 281 0.65 -11.97 -16.07
N GLU A 282 -0.52 -12.23 -16.55
CA GLU A 282 -0.79 -12.84 -17.85
C GLU A 282 -1.28 -11.76 -18.81
N THR A 283 -0.74 -11.69 -20.00
CA THR A 283 -1.30 -10.89 -21.08
C THR A 283 -1.44 -11.75 -22.33
N GLU A 284 -2.61 -11.77 -22.92
CA GLU A 284 -2.89 -12.46 -24.17
C GLU A 284 -2.32 -11.71 -25.39
N ASP A 285 -2.04 -10.41 -25.22
CA ASP A 285 -1.53 -9.54 -26.27
C ASP A 285 -0.03 -9.30 -26.12
N SER A 286 0.75 -9.90 -26.99
CA SER A 286 2.22 -9.80 -27.00
C SER A 286 2.78 -8.38 -27.24
N THR A 287 1.91 -7.44 -27.66
CA THR A 287 2.32 -6.06 -27.94
C THR A 287 2.22 -5.13 -26.71
N VAL A 288 1.57 -5.58 -25.64
CA VAL A 288 1.35 -4.77 -24.44
C VAL A 288 2.10 -5.35 -23.25
N THR A 289 3.03 -4.59 -22.72
CA THR A 289 3.84 -4.95 -21.56
C THR A 289 3.35 -4.26 -20.31
N GLY A 290 3.07 -5.02 -19.25
CA GLY A 290 2.96 -4.50 -17.90
C GLY A 290 4.34 -4.47 -17.23
N THR A 291 4.57 -3.55 -16.31
CA THR A 291 5.82 -3.46 -15.53
C THR A 291 5.52 -3.60 -14.05
N ILE A 292 6.36 -4.35 -13.32
CA ILE A 292 6.28 -4.48 -11.86
C ILE A 292 7.70 -4.35 -11.31
N ASN A 293 7.91 -3.52 -10.28
CA ASN A 293 9.20 -3.37 -9.64
C ASN A 293 9.43 -4.43 -8.57
N ALA A 294 8.44 -4.69 -7.72
CA ALA A 294 8.57 -5.67 -6.64
C ALA A 294 7.26 -6.38 -6.34
N VAL A 295 7.33 -7.69 -6.11
CA VAL A 295 6.20 -8.52 -5.68
C VAL A 295 6.61 -9.39 -4.50
N THR A 296 5.85 -9.31 -3.42
CA THR A 296 5.94 -10.23 -2.29
C THR A 296 4.66 -11.05 -2.20
N THR A 297 4.76 -12.36 -2.23
CA THR A 297 3.64 -13.27 -2.16
C THR A 297 3.80 -14.25 -1.01
N ASN A 298 2.88 -14.20 -0.04
CA ASN A 298 2.81 -15.11 1.10
C ASN A 298 1.61 -16.06 0.92
N LEU A 299 1.91 -17.33 0.69
CA LEU A 299 0.92 -18.39 0.59
C LEU A 299 0.81 -19.10 1.95
N VAL A 300 -0.31 -18.90 2.65
CA VAL A 300 -0.51 -19.39 4.02
C VAL A 300 -1.42 -20.61 4.05
N GLY A 301 -2.42 -20.67 3.17
CA GLY A 301 -3.36 -21.80 3.09
C GLY A 301 -4.23 -21.71 1.85
N GLY A 302 -5.04 -22.75 1.60
CA GLY A 302 -5.96 -22.81 0.46
C GLY A 302 -5.46 -23.67 -0.71
N ASN A 303 -6.15 -23.58 -1.84
CA ASN A 303 -5.88 -24.41 -3.01
C ASN A 303 -5.50 -23.55 -4.21
N ILE A 304 -4.42 -23.90 -4.89
CA ILE A 304 -3.96 -23.27 -6.12
C ILE A 304 -3.84 -24.34 -7.19
N GLY A 305 -4.52 -24.15 -8.31
CA GLY A 305 -4.44 -25.06 -9.45
C GLY A 305 -3.09 -24.96 -10.14
N THR A 306 -2.72 -23.77 -10.60
CA THR A 306 -1.42 -23.50 -11.20
C THR A 306 -0.80 -22.25 -10.57
N LEU A 307 0.42 -22.38 -10.05
CA LEU A 307 1.25 -21.28 -9.58
C LEU A 307 2.32 -20.98 -10.64
N ASN A 308 2.40 -19.72 -11.09
CA ASN A 308 3.33 -19.28 -12.12
C ASN A 308 3.92 -17.91 -11.80
N ALA A 309 5.19 -17.73 -12.12
CA ALA A 309 5.89 -16.44 -11.92
C ALA A 309 5.36 -15.30 -12.82
N GLY A 310 4.79 -15.63 -13.95
CA GLY A 310 4.18 -14.70 -14.91
C GLY A 310 4.44 -15.11 -16.35
N THR A 311 3.50 -14.77 -17.22
CA THR A 311 3.41 -14.97 -18.68
C THR A 311 3.37 -16.41 -19.17
N SER A 312 2.19 -16.88 -19.58
CA SER A 312 2.02 -18.19 -20.18
C SER A 312 2.49 -18.26 -21.65
N ASN A 313 2.70 -17.17 -22.36
CA ASN A 313 2.92 -17.17 -23.82
C ASN A 313 4.10 -16.31 -24.32
N GLY A 314 5.14 -16.05 -23.50
CA GLY A 314 6.32 -15.32 -23.96
C GLY A 314 6.11 -13.81 -24.14
N SER A 315 4.94 -13.29 -23.79
CA SER A 315 4.65 -11.86 -23.73
C SER A 315 5.30 -11.26 -22.51
N VAL A 316 6.19 -10.32 -22.73
CA VAL A 316 7.10 -9.81 -21.71
C VAL A 316 6.35 -8.92 -20.76
N ILE A 317 5.97 -9.44 -19.59
CA ILE A 317 5.90 -8.59 -18.42
C ILE A 317 7.32 -8.45 -17.93
N SER A 318 7.95 -7.32 -18.19
CA SER A 318 9.23 -7.05 -17.59
C SER A 318 8.98 -6.76 -16.12
N ILE A 319 9.38 -7.67 -15.27
CA ILE A 319 9.58 -7.39 -13.85
C ILE A 319 10.92 -6.66 -13.80
N ASP A 320 10.86 -5.33 -13.88
CA ASP A 320 12.05 -4.51 -13.77
C ASP A 320 12.61 -4.67 -12.36
N ASN A 321 13.87 -5.11 -12.29
CA ASN A 321 14.62 -5.50 -11.10
C ASN A 321 14.31 -6.88 -10.50
N ASN A 322 13.45 -7.69 -11.06
CA ASN A 322 13.26 -9.12 -10.75
C ASN A 322 13.13 -9.45 -9.24
N TYR A 323 12.36 -8.65 -8.48
CA TYR A 323 12.10 -8.95 -7.07
C TYR A 323 10.74 -9.60 -6.94
N TYR A 324 10.65 -10.90 -7.09
CA TYR A 324 9.49 -11.62 -6.61
C TYR A 324 9.90 -12.66 -5.58
N THR A 325 9.09 -12.76 -4.54
CA THR A 325 9.22 -13.76 -3.51
C THR A 325 7.94 -14.53 -3.41
N VAL A 326 8.08 -15.83 -3.27
CA VAL A 326 6.99 -16.70 -2.86
C VAL A 326 7.42 -17.43 -1.61
N THR A 327 6.67 -17.25 -0.52
CA THR A 327 6.75 -18.11 0.65
C THR A 327 5.50 -18.97 0.69
N SER A 328 5.64 -20.27 0.93
CA SER A 328 4.53 -21.20 1.06
C SER A 328 4.63 -21.97 2.37
N THR A 329 3.49 -22.24 3.01
CA THR A 329 3.40 -23.16 4.13
C THR A 329 2.88 -24.51 3.65
N ASP A 330 3.01 -25.54 4.46
CA ASP A 330 2.51 -26.89 4.15
C ASP A 330 0.98 -26.98 4.05
N ASP A 331 0.26 -25.95 4.51
CA ASP A 331 -1.20 -25.85 4.42
C ASP A 331 -1.70 -25.42 3.04
N VAL A 332 -0.81 -25.00 2.14
CA VAL A 332 -1.15 -24.63 0.77
C VAL A 332 -1.03 -25.84 -0.15
N LYS A 333 -2.11 -26.16 -0.85
CA LYS A 333 -2.11 -27.21 -1.88
C LYS A 333 -1.92 -26.58 -3.25
N ILE A 334 -0.76 -26.82 -3.85
CA ILE A 334 -0.44 -26.40 -5.22
C ILE A 334 -0.43 -27.64 -6.10
N VAL A 335 -1.26 -27.66 -7.13
CA VAL A 335 -1.36 -28.81 -8.06
C VAL A 335 -0.22 -28.77 -9.08
N ASN A 336 0.08 -27.60 -9.62
CA ASN A 336 1.12 -27.42 -10.62
C ASN A 336 1.93 -26.17 -10.29
N ASP A 337 3.16 -26.35 -9.77
CA ASP A 337 4.09 -25.26 -9.49
C ASP A 337 5.12 -25.17 -10.63
N THR A 338 5.12 -24.03 -11.31
CA THR A 338 6.02 -23.74 -12.44
C THR A 338 7.01 -22.64 -12.12
N ILE A 339 7.19 -22.30 -10.83
CA ILE A 339 8.11 -21.25 -10.41
C ILE A 339 9.56 -21.70 -10.55
N ASP A 340 10.33 -20.94 -11.30
CA ASP A 340 11.77 -21.11 -11.37
C ASP A 340 12.45 -20.35 -10.21
N ASN A 341 12.69 -21.06 -9.12
CA ASN A 341 13.34 -20.51 -7.92
C ASN A 341 14.76 -19.98 -8.18
N SER A 342 15.39 -20.34 -9.31
CA SER A 342 16.71 -19.79 -9.67
C SER A 342 16.70 -18.31 -10.05
N LYS A 343 15.52 -17.75 -10.31
CA LYS A 343 15.30 -16.34 -10.70
C LYS A 343 14.94 -15.42 -9.55
N ILE A 344 14.84 -15.94 -8.33
CA ILE A 344 14.58 -15.11 -7.15
C ILE A 344 15.83 -14.29 -6.84
N LYS A 345 15.76 -12.98 -7.01
CA LYS A 345 16.82 -12.05 -6.61
C LYS A 345 16.41 -11.37 -5.30
N ILE A 346 17.16 -11.67 -4.24
CA ILE A 346 16.92 -11.09 -2.91
C ILE A 346 17.86 -9.90 -2.75
N ASN A 347 17.31 -8.71 -2.64
CA ASN A 347 18.04 -7.56 -2.13
C ASN A 347 18.02 -7.60 -0.60
N TYR A 348 19.14 -7.24 -0.01
CA TYR A 348 19.23 -7.15 1.43
C TYR A 348 20.06 -5.94 1.83
N ASP A 349 19.80 -5.44 3.02
CA ASP A 349 20.66 -4.54 3.77
C ASP A 349 20.68 -4.99 5.23
N PHE A 350 21.60 -4.46 6.00
CA PHE A 350 21.64 -4.73 7.43
C PHE A 350 22.01 -3.47 8.19
N GLU A 351 21.54 -3.39 9.42
CA GLU A 351 21.84 -2.30 10.34
C GLU A 351 22.54 -2.88 11.56
N ILE A 352 23.60 -2.22 12.01
CA ILE A 352 24.23 -2.48 13.30
C ILE A 352 23.55 -1.51 14.26
N LEU A 353 22.91 -2.01 15.32
CA LEU A 353 22.14 -1.17 16.25
C LEU A 353 23.03 -0.36 17.18
N ASP A 354 24.32 -0.70 17.26
CA ASP A 354 25.33 0.03 18.03
C ASP A 354 26.13 0.99 17.14
N ASP A 355 25.97 2.28 17.28
CA ASP A 355 26.72 3.27 16.47
C ASP A 355 28.20 3.41 16.89
N ASN A 356 28.48 3.38 18.20
CA ASN A 356 29.82 3.46 18.76
C ASN A 356 29.87 2.64 20.05
N LEU A 357 30.71 1.63 20.07
CA LEU A 357 30.82 0.72 21.21
C LEU A 357 31.95 1.17 22.14
N LYS A 358 31.63 1.33 23.44
CA LYS A 358 32.61 1.60 24.50
C LYS A 358 32.64 0.44 25.48
N LEU A 359 33.77 -0.20 25.62
CA LEU A 359 33.99 -1.31 26.54
C LEU A 359 35.17 -1.02 27.45
N PHE A 360 35.25 -1.77 28.53
CA PHE A 360 36.45 -1.85 29.35
C PHE A 360 37.27 -3.09 29.01
N THR A 361 38.55 -3.09 29.34
CA THR A 361 39.40 -4.28 29.21
C THR A 361 38.77 -5.45 29.95
N ASN A 362 38.80 -6.64 29.32
CA ASN A 362 38.20 -7.89 29.81
C ASN A 362 36.67 -7.84 29.94
N LYS A 363 35.99 -6.93 29.26
CA LYS A 363 34.54 -6.92 29.14
C LYS A 363 34.16 -7.25 27.71
N SER A 364 33.02 -7.94 27.57
CA SER A 364 32.50 -8.37 26.30
C SER A 364 31.07 -7.87 26.10
N LYS A 365 30.72 -7.62 24.83
CA LYS A 365 29.35 -7.31 24.40
C LYS A 365 29.11 -7.96 23.05
N LYS A 366 27.94 -8.58 22.91
CA LYS A 366 27.46 -9.07 21.64
C LYS A 366 26.92 -7.90 20.82
N LEU A 367 27.27 -7.85 19.53
CA LEU A 367 26.67 -6.91 18.58
C LEU A 367 25.24 -7.32 18.28
N ASP A 368 24.36 -6.36 18.30
CA ASP A 368 23.00 -6.50 17.81
C ASP A 368 22.93 -5.95 16.38
N LEU A 369 22.44 -6.78 15.47
CA LEU A 369 22.23 -6.40 14.09
C LEU A 369 20.88 -6.89 13.58
N ILE A 370 20.32 -6.13 12.65
CA ILE A 370 19.08 -6.47 11.95
C ILE A 370 19.40 -6.57 10.47
N VAL A 371 19.12 -7.72 9.89
CA VAL A 371 19.13 -7.90 8.43
C VAL A 371 17.72 -7.57 7.94
N LYS A 372 17.63 -6.77 6.88
CA LYS A 372 16.39 -6.45 6.18
C LYS A 372 16.50 -6.97 4.75
N THR A 373 15.49 -7.67 4.30
CA THR A 373 15.44 -8.20 2.94
C THR A 373 14.29 -7.56 2.15
N ILE A 374 14.52 -7.43 0.86
CA ILE A 374 13.47 -7.14 -0.11
C ILE A 374 13.55 -8.27 -1.15
N PRO A 375 12.57 -9.12 -1.15
CA PRO A 375 11.35 -9.16 -0.33
C PRO A 375 11.60 -9.53 1.14
N GLU A 376 10.66 -9.21 2.03
CA GLU A 376 10.74 -9.53 3.47
C GLU A 376 10.70 -11.05 3.73
N ASN A 377 11.16 -11.47 4.91
CA ASN A 377 11.16 -12.87 5.38
C ASN A 377 12.22 -13.81 4.77
N TYR A 378 13.29 -13.24 4.18
CA TYR A 378 14.48 -14.00 3.71
C TYR A 378 15.72 -13.73 4.56
N GLU A 379 15.59 -13.07 5.69
CA GLU A 379 16.68 -12.68 6.59
C GLU A 379 17.51 -13.90 7.02
N ASN A 380 16.84 -15.03 7.22
CA ASN A 380 17.47 -16.27 7.67
C ASN A 380 18.58 -16.76 6.73
N ILE A 381 18.46 -16.55 5.43
CA ILE A 381 19.47 -16.92 4.43
C ILE A 381 20.80 -16.18 4.67
N PHE A 382 20.71 -14.97 5.21
CA PHE A 382 21.86 -14.11 5.40
C PHE A 382 22.52 -14.28 6.76
N TYR A 383 21.80 -14.76 7.79
CA TYR A 383 22.37 -14.99 9.13
C TYR A 383 23.54 -15.97 9.10
N ASP A 384 23.48 -17.00 8.25
CA ASP A 384 24.58 -17.97 8.05
C ASP A 384 25.78 -17.39 7.30
N THR A 385 25.62 -16.21 6.67
CA THR A 385 26.69 -15.53 5.92
C THR A 385 27.36 -14.42 6.72
N ILE A 386 26.96 -14.20 7.97
CA ILE A 386 27.51 -13.15 8.82
C ILE A 386 28.93 -13.54 9.25
N SER A 387 29.85 -12.60 9.07
CA SER A 387 31.20 -12.73 9.60
C SER A 387 31.68 -11.41 10.17
N TYR A 388 32.55 -11.52 11.13
CA TYR A 388 33.10 -10.40 11.88
C TYR A 388 34.62 -10.43 11.84
N SER A 389 35.22 -9.24 11.73
CA SER A 389 36.69 -9.10 11.83
C SER A 389 37.06 -7.82 12.57
N SER A 390 38.15 -7.87 13.32
CA SER A 390 38.73 -6.73 13.99
C SER A 390 39.95 -6.23 13.22
N GLN A 391 40.04 -4.92 12.96
CA GLN A 391 41.23 -4.33 12.36
C GLN A 391 42.44 -4.33 13.31
N ASN A 392 42.22 -4.41 14.62
CA ASN A 392 43.27 -4.55 15.61
C ASN A 392 42.81 -5.45 16.77
N THR A 393 43.17 -6.73 16.70
CA THR A 393 42.83 -7.76 17.67
C THR A 393 43.48 -7.55 19.04
N ASP A 394 44.60 -6.80 19.11
CA ASP A 394 45.27 -6.46 20.37
C ASP A 394 44.48 -5.44 21.19
N VAL A 395 43.62 -4.65 20.54
CA VAL A 395 42.70 -3.70 21.19
C VAL A 395 41.36 -4.33 21.49
N ALA A 396 40.74 -4.97 20.51
CA ALA A 396 39.51 -5.73 20.70
C ALA A 396 39.46 -6.93 19.75
N SER A 397 39.10 -8.08 20.27
CA SER A 397 38.78 -9.28 19.49
C SER A 397 37.29 -9.38 19.25
N VAL A 398 36.88 -10.09 18.20
CA VAL A 398 35.48 -10.42 17.92
C VAL A 398 35.37 -11.92 17.59
N SER A 399 34.36 -12.58 18.15
CA SER A 399 34.10 -14.00 17.87
C SER A 399 33.20 -14.17 16.64
N ASN A 400 33.09 -15.41 16.14
CA ASN A 400 32.24 -15.72 14.97
C ASN A 400 30.75 -15.46 15.21
N ASP A 401 30.31 -15.41 16.46
CA ASP A 401 28.94 -15.09 16.88
C ASP A 401 28.73 -13.62 17.24
N GLY A 402 29.72 -12.76 16.91
CA GLY A 402 29.63 -11.31 17.05
C GLY A 402 29.87 -10.77 18.46
N VAL A 403 30.50 -11.55 19.33
CA VAL A 403 30.86 -11.09 20.69
C VAL A 403 32.20 -10.34 20.62
N ILE A 404 32.18 -9.04 20.89
CA ILE A 404 33.38 -8.19 20.97
C ILE A 404 33.92 -8.23 22.39
N THR A 405 35.22 -8.47 22.53
CA THR A 405 35.92 -8.50 23.82
C THR A 405 37.05 -7.45 23.81
N GLY A 406 37.04 -6.55 24.80
CA GLY A 406 38.11 -5.55 24.99
C GLY A 406 39.38 -6.21 25.51
N MET A 407 40.49 -6.10 24.77
CA MET A 407 41.77 -6.71 25.09
C MET A 407 42.72 -5.68 25.76
N SER A 408 42.94 -4.54 25.14
CA SER A 408 43.76 -3.47 25.69
C SER A 408 43.18 -2.10 25.39
N LYS A 409 43.59 -1.08 26.18
CA LYS A 409 43.14 0.31 25.96
C LYS A 409 43.51 0.77 24.56
N GLY A 410 42.53 1.33 23.83
CA GLY A 410 42.75 1.88 22.49
C GLY A 410 41.46 1.99 21.72
N ASN A 411 41.59 2.29 20.43
CA ASN A 411 40.47 2.33 19.48
C ASN A 411 40.76 1.32 18.37
N THR A 412 39.72 0.66 17.92
CA THR A 412 39.74 -0.21 16.74
C THR A 412 38.42 -0.12 16.01
N VAL A 413 38.39 -0.72 14.83
CA VAL A 413 37.19 -0.85 14.00
C VAL A 413 36.87 -2.34 13.88
N ILE A 414 35.63 -2.69 14.13
CA ILE A 414 35.10 -4.02 13.80
C ILE A 414 34.35 -3.92 12.48
N GLU A 415 34.71 -4.76 11.56
CA GLU A 415 33.98 -4.98 10.31
C GLU A 415 32.95 -6.08 10.50
N VAL A 416 31.72 -5.81 10.07
CA VAL A 416 30.63 -6.78 9.99
C VAL A 416 30.31 -6.99 8.53
N LYS A 417 30.41 -8.21 8.07
CA LYS A 417 30.08 -8.60 6.69
C LYS A 417 28.84 -9.50 6.72
N VAL A 418 27.86 -9.14 5.89
CA VAL A 418 26.66 -9.95 5.64
C VAL A 418 26.59 -10.17 4.13
N GLY A 419 26.71 -11.41 3.67
CA GLY A 419 26.80 -11.70 2.24
C GLY A 419 27.96 -10.96 1.58
N ASN A 420 27.64 -10.02 0.66
CA ASN A 420 28.64 -9.19 -0.03
C ASN A 420 28.72 -7.74 0.51
N LYS A 421 27.90 -7.38 1.50
CA LYS A 421 27.89 -6.04 2.12
C LYS A 421 28.74 -5.99 3.37
N ILE A 422 29.43 -4.87 3.58
CA ILE A 422 30.29 -4.62 4.73
C ILE A 422 29.85 -3.31 5.40
N LYS A 423 29.70 -3.32 6.72
CA LYS A 423 29.57 -2.14 7.56
C LYS A 423 30.56 -2.20 8.70
N THR A 424 30.89 -1.07 9.27
CA THR A 424 31.90 -0.95 10.32
C THR A 424 31.35 -0.25 11.55
N ILE A 425 31.88 -0.62 12.72
CA ILE A 425 31.59 0.02 14.00
C ILE A 425 32.91 0.41 14.67
N ASN A 426 32.96 1.60 15.22
CA ASN A 426 34.08 2.06 16.02
C ASN A 426 33.97 1.52 17.45
N VAL A 427 35.07 0.97 17.96
CA VAL A 427 35.17 0.40 19.30
C VAL A 427 36.25 1.10 20.09
N GLU A 428 35.87 1.73 21.20
CA GLU A 428 36.77 2.35 22.18
C GLU A 428 36.92 1.44 23.41
N ILE A 429 38.14 0.99 23.70
CA ILE A 429 38.43 0.21 24.90
C ILE A 429 39.10 1.10 25.97
N LYS A 430 38.51 1.17 27.13
CA LYS A 430 38.98 1.90 28.30
C LYS A 430 39.67 0.96 29.28
N ASP A 431 40.68 1.47 29.98
CA ASP A 431 41.36 0.68 31.00
C ASP A 431 40.49 0.54 32.27
N SER A 432 40.13 -0.70 32.59
CA SER A 432 39.35 -1.00 33.78
C SER A 432 40.11 -0.72 35.08
N LYS A 433 41.44 -0.79 35.05
CA LYS A 433 42.26 -0.52 36.22
C LYS A 433 42.12 0.95 36.69
N LEU A 434 41.98 1.90 35.74
CA LEU A 434 41.80 3.31 36.07
C LEU A 434 40.50 3.61 36.80
N VAL A 435 39.43 2.92 36.41
CA VAL A 435 38.10 3.06 37.06
C VAL A 435 38.10 2.43 38.44
N ILE A 436 38.74 1.26 38.60
CA ILE A 436 38.88 0.60 39.92
C ILE A 436 39.72 1.46 40.86
N MET A 437 40.86 2.01 40.38
CA MET A 437 41.67 2.90 41.18
C MET A 437 40.94 4.21 41.56
N ALA A 438 40.19 4.80 40.69
CA ALA A 438 39.35 5.99 40.97
C ALA A 438 38.23 5.64 41.99
N GLY A 439 37.62 4.49 41.84
CA GLY A 439 36.61 3.94 42.79
C GLY A 439 37.21 3.74 44.18
N ILE A 440 38.39 3.10 44.26
CA ILE A 440 39.12 2.87 45.53
C ILE A 440 39.52 4.24 46.14
N ALA A 441 40.02 5.21 45.32
CA ALA A 441 40.38 6.51 45.83
C ALA A 441 39.15 7.27 46.35
N MET A 442 37.99 7.24 45.67
CA MET A 442 36.75 7.84 46.17
C MET A 442 36.26 7.13 47.45
N PHE A 443 36.38 5.81 47.51
CA PHE A 443 36.01 5.06 48.74
C PHE A 443 36.90 5.42 49.91
N ILE A 444 38.20 5.54 49.70
CA ILE A 444 39.16 5.98 50.74
C ILE A 444 38.81 7.42 51.17
N VAL A 445 38.53 8.33 50.25
CA VAL A 445 38.11 9.71 50.56
C VAL A 445 36.77 9.68 51.34
N PHE A 446 35.82 8.86 50.94
CA PHE A 446 34.53 8.71 51.61
C PHE A 446 34.71 8.18 53.02
N ILE A 447 35.58 7.18 53.21
CA ILE A 447 35.94 6.69 54.55
C ILE A 447 36.65 7.73 55.38
N ALA A 448 37.58 8.50 54.79
CA ALA A 448 38.26 9.58 55.48
C ALA A 448 37.28 10.70 55.91
N ILE A 449 36.29 11.02 55.07
CA ILE A 449 35.22 11.95 55.43
C ILE A 449 34.35 11.40 56.56
N LEU A 450 34.00 10.10 56.51
CA LEU A 450 33.26 9.42 57.58
C LEU A 450 34.04 9.49 58.90
N PHE A 451 35.35 9.24 58.88
CA PHE A 451 36.22 9.38 60.07
C PHE A 451 36.30 10.83 60.53
N LEU A 452 36.35 11.82 59.65
CA LEU A 452 36.33 13.22 60.00
C LEU A 452 34.98 13.69 60.58
N VAL A 453 33.88 13.16 60.08
CA VAL A 453 32.52 13.55 60.50
C VAL A 453 32.04 12.77 61.73
N PHE A 454 32.43 11.50 61.87
CA PHE A 454 31.97 10.60 62.94
C PHE A 454 33.08 10.11 63.87
N GLY A 455 34.33 10.44 63.51
CA GLY A 455 35.50 9.82 64.15
C GLY A 455 36.15 10.63 65.24
N VAL A 456 35.40 11.31 66.07
CA VAL A 456 35.94 11.80 67.36
C VAL A 456 35.08 11.18 68.44
N TYR A 457 35.42 9.98 68.85
CA TYR A 457 35.38 9.46 70.20
C TYR A 457 35.70 7.96 70.20
N VAL A 458 36.99 7.65 70.10
CA VAL A 458 37.48 6.40 70.66
C VAL A 458 38.30 6.82 71.89
N PRO A 459 37.82 6.59 73.11
CA PRO A 459 38.65 6.81 74.29
C PRO A 459 39.74 5.72 74.30
N ILE A 460 40.96 6.20 74.29
CA ILE A 460 42.13 5.37 74.58
C ILE A 460 42.05 4.99 76.04
N TRP A 461 41.87 3.69 76.37
CA TRP A 461 42.14 3.07 77.61
C TRP A 461 43.39 2.21 77.46
#